data_cb735c7b5d1f928f779b7daaa7df2218
#
_entry.id   cb735c7b5d1f928f779b7daaa7df2218
#
_cell.length_a   1.000
_cell.length_b   1.000
_cell.length_c   1.000
_cell.angle_alpha   90.00
_cell.angle_beta   90.00
_cell.angle_gamma   90.00
#
_symmetry.space_group_name_H-M   'P 1'
#
loop_
_entity.id
_entity.type
_entity.pdbx_description
1 polymer ?
#
loop_
_entity_poly.entity_id
_entity_poly.type
_entity_poly.pdbx_seq_one_letter_code
_entity_poly.pdbx_strand_id
1 'polypeptide(L)'
;MKQSVAWTLSGFGDEIDPDPAVQVAVLKALGARHIEVRSAWGVNVADLDDDRVQQLAACLAEKQMAVSAIASPIGKVDVALDAHLEVARLRRIIRVAHALQTPNIRVFSFFRAAHVTVESIRDDVMKRMRLLADLAEREGVVLLHENEKDIYGDTPERVLDLVESVGSPALRLAWDSANFVQVGARPFTDGYTKLRPYLVYLQVKDAVAATGDVVPAGEGDGELRATLTALRDDGYTGFASLEPHLAAQHALGGFSGPTAFGEAARAFAALLDEIGVTTK
;
A
#
# COMPACT_ATOMS: atom_id res chain seq x y z
N MET A 1 10.88 -11.86 -30.19
CA MET A 1 9.65 -11.76 -29.38
C MET A 1 10.01 -11.03 -28.10
N LYS A 2 9.43 -9.86 -27.81
CA LYS A 2 9.59 -9.21 -26.50
C LYS A 2 8.96 -10.15 -25.45
N GLN A 3 9.72 -10.51 -24.41
CA GLN A 3 9.14 -11.25 -23.27
C GLN A 3 7.96 -10.43 -22.73
N SER A 4 6.79 -11.05 -22.56
CA SER A 4 5.66 -10.39 -21.93
C SER A 4 6.04 -10.11 -20.46
N VAL A 5 5.97 -8.85 -20.06
CA VAL A 5 6.16 -8.47 -18.65
C VAL A 5 4.92 -8.90 -17.88
N ALA A 6 5.12 -9.61 -16.78
CA ALA A 6 4.03 -10.06 -15.92
C ALA A 6 4.19 -9.46 -14.50
N TRP A 7 3.13 -8.83 -13.99
CA TRP A 7 3.07 -8.31 -12.63
C TRP A 7 2.25 -9.24 -11.73
N THR A 8 2.51 -9.20 -10.44
CA THR A 8 1.75 -10.02 -9.49
C THR A 8 0.53 -9.24 -9.01
N LEU A 9 -0.68 -9.73 -9.36
CA LEU A 9 -1.93 -9.10 -8.94
C LEU A 9 -2.23 -9.40 -7.48
N SER A 10 -2.60 -8.36 -6.74
CA SER A 10 -3.09 -8.41 -5.36
C SER A 10 -4.24 -7.42 -5.16
N GLY A 11 -4.77 -7.35 -3.96
CA GLY A 11 -5.76 -6.34 -3.59
C GLY A 11 -6.10 -6.37 -2.11
N PHE A 12 -6.61 -5.25 -1.60
CA PHE A 12 -7.09 -5.11 -0.24
C PHE A 12 -8.37 -5.92 -0.06
N GLY A 13 -8.27 -7.05 0.66
CA GLY A 13 -9.39 -7.95 0.82
C GLY A 13 -10.58 -7.32 1.53
N ASP A 14 -10.33 -6.53 2.54
CA ASP A 14 -11.37 -5.89 3.36
C ASP A 14 -12.13 -4.76 2.66
N GLU A 15 -11.65 -4.29 1.50
CA GLU A 15 -12.46 -3.45 0.62
C GLU A 15 -13.59 -4.20 -0.07
N ILE A 16 -13.50 -5.52 -0.13
CA ILE A 16 -14.48 -6.40 -0.72
C ILE A 16 -15.56 -6.77 0.30
N ASP A 17 -15.14 -7.31 1.43
CA ASP A 17 -16.03 -7.83 2.48
C ASP A 17 -15.27 -8.00 3.80
N PRO A 18 -15.90 -7.88 4.98
CA PRO A 18 -15.27 -8.21 6.25
C PRO A 18 -14.84 -9.68 6.40
N ASP A 19 -15.53 -10.63 5.74
CA ASP A 19 -15.21 -12.05 5.82
C ASP A 19 -14.05 -12.46 4.90
N PRO A 20 -12.90 -12.96 5.44
CA PRO A 20 -11.77 -13.41 4.65
C PRO A 20 -12.11 -14.47 3.59
N ALA A 21 -13.13 -15.31 3.82
CA ALA A 21 -13.52 -16.29 2.83
C ALA A 21 -14.12 -15.64 1.58
N VAL A 22 -14.90 -14.57 1.74
CA VAL A 22 -15.45 -13.75 0.65
C VAL A 22 -14.35 -12.95 -0.03
N GLN A 23 -13.45 -12.31 0.75
CA GLN A 23 -12.28 -11.60 0.24
C GLN A 23 -11.49 -12.46 -0.75
N VAL A 24 -11.11 -13.67 -0.32
CA VAL A 24 -10.36 -14.62 -1.13
C VAL A 24 -11.15 -15.09 -2.36
N ALA A 25 -12.43 -15.39 -2.21
CA ALA A 25 -13.24 -15.88 -3.32
C ALA A 25 -13.33 -14.84 -4.45
N VAL A 26 -13.53 -13.57 -4.12
CA VAL A 26 -13.60 -12.49 -5.12
C VAL A 26 -12.23 -12.24 -5.75
N LEU A 27 -11.16 -12.13 -4.97
CA LEU A 27 -9.79 -11.94 -5.51
C LEU A 27 -9.40 -13.06 -6.46
N LYS A 28 -9.70 -14.34 -6.12
CA LYS A 28 -9.45 -15.47 -7.02
C LYS A 28 -10.27 -15.41 -8.30
N ALA A 29 -11.54 -15.00 -8.23
CA ALA A 29 -12.38 -14.83 -9.41
C ALA A 29 -11.84 -13.73 -10.34
N LEU A 30 -11.13 -12.73 -9.82
CA LEU A 30 -10.44 -11.69 -10.57
C LEU A 30 -9.03 -12.09 -11.05
N GLY A 31 -8.60 -13.33 -10.77
CA GLY A 31 -7.30 -13.85 -11.20
C GLY A 31 -6.14 -13.61 -10.23
N ALA A 32 -6.37 -12.94 -9.09
CA ALA A 32 -5.34 -12.71 -8.09
C ALA A 32 -5.04 -14.00 -7.30
N ARG A 33 -3.76 -14.18 -6.97
CA ARG A 33 -3.26 -15.25 -6.10
C ARG A 33 -2.66 -14.71 -4.80
N HIS A 34 -2.75 -13.38 -4.62
CA HIS A 34 -2.25 -12.69 -3.45
C HIS A 34 -3.31 -11.73 -2.91
N ILE A 35 -3.28 -11.53 -1.61
CA ILE A 35 -4.12 -10.59 -0.87
C ILE A 35 -3.25 -9.62 -0.08
N GLU A 36 -3.61 -8.36 -0.05
CA GLU A 36 -3.08 -7.39 0.90
C GLU A 36 -3.99 -7.35 2.13
N VAL A 37 -3.43 -7.64 3.31
CA VAL A 37 -4.21 -7.84 4.53
C VAL A 37 -4.19 -6.58 5.39
N ARG A 38 -5.32 -5.85 5.42
CA ARG A 38 -5.55 -4.70 6.31
C ARG A 38 -6.47 -5.08 7.48
N SER A 39 -7.53 -5.82 7.21
CA SER A 39 -8.42 -6.34 8.25
C SER A 39 -9.03 -7.68 7.87
N ALA A 40 -9.49 -8.42 8.88
CA ALA A 40 -10.22 -9.65 8.75
C ALA A 40 -11.34 -9.70 9.81
N TRP A 41 -12.53 -10.16 9.43
CA TRP A 41 -13.72 -10.19 10.30
C TRP A 41 -14.05 -8.83 10.92
N GLY A 42 -13.80 -7.73 10.19
CA GLY A 42 -14.01 -6.35 10.65
C GLY A 42 -13.02 -5.87 11.71
N VAL A 43 -11.93 -6.60 11.96
CA VAL A 43 -10.88 -6.24 12.92
C VAL A 43 -9.58 -5.91 12.18
N ASN A 44 -8.95 -4.77 12.52
CA ASN A 44 -7.66 -4.40 11.92
C ASN A 44 -6.59 -5.46 12.23
N VAL A 45 -5.73 -5.73 11.28
CA VAL A 45 -4.66 -6.73 11.41
C VAL A 45 -3.73 -6.48 12.61
N ALA A 46 -3.57 -5.22 13.03
CA ALA A 46 -2.80 -4.86 14.20
C ALA A 46 -3.45 -5.27 15.53
N ASP A 47 -4.75 -5.52 15.53
CA ASP A 47 -5.56 -5.82 16.71
C ASP A 47 -6.04 -7.29 16.76
N LEU A 48 -5.78 -8.09 15.72
CA LEU A 48 -6.05 -9.53 15.73
C LEU A 48 -5.22 -10.20 16.83
N ASP A 49 -5.84 -11.01 17.67
CA ASP A 49 -5.10 -11.89 18.58
C ASP A 49 -4.42 -13.04 17.83
N ASP A 50 -3.57 -13.79 18.54
CA ASP A 50 -2.76 -14.84 17.92
C ASP A 50 -3.64 -15.98 17.36
N ASP A 51 -4.77 -16.30 18.01
CA ASP A 51 -5.72 -17.33 17.53
C ASP A 51 -6.38 -16.89 16.21
N ARG A 52 -6.79 -15.64 16.11
CA ARG A 52 -7.33 -15.06 14.88
C ARG A 52 -6.29 -15.00 13.76
N VAL A 53 -5.04 -14.68 14.08
CA VAL A 53 -3.96 -14.72 13.10
C VAL A 53 -3.76 -16.13 12.55
N GLN A 54 -3.76 -17.17 13.42
CA GLN A 54 -3.66 -18.56 12.99
C GLN A 54 -4.88 -19.00 12.18
N GLN A 55 -6.08 -18.59 12.57
CA GLN A 55 -7.30 -18.85 11.81
C GLN A 55 -7.25 -18.24 10.41
N LEU A 56 -6.76 -17.00 10.29
CA LEU A 56 -6.57 -16.34 9.00
C LEU A 56 -5.54 -17.08 8.15
N ALA A 57 -4.38 -17.43 8.72
CA ALA A 57 -3.35 -18.20 8.03
C ALA A 57 -3.89 -19.54 7.49
N ALA A 58 -4.66 -20.27 8.28
CA ALA A 58 -5.29 -21.53 7.86
C ALA A 58 -6.29 -21.31 6.72
N CYS A 59 -7.15 -20.28 6.82
CA CYS A 59 -8.11 -19.92 5.78
C CYS A 59 -7.42 -19.59 4.44
N LEU A 60 -6.36 -18.78 4.47
CA LEU A 60 -5.60 -18.40 3.28
C LEU A 60 -4.87 -19.61 2.68
N ALA A 61 -4.25 -20.46 3.50
CA ALA A 61 -3.56 -21.66 3.07
C ALA A 61 -4.51 -22.68 2.42
N GLU A 62 -5.67 -22.96 3.02
CA GLU A 62 -6.70 -23.83 2.46
C GLU A 62 -7.11 -23.38 1.06
N LYS A 63 -7.24 -22.07 0.88
CA LYS A 63 -7.65 -21.46 -0.39
C LYS A 63 -6.48 -21.17 -1.33
N GLN A 64 -5.25 -21.54 -0.99
CA GLN A 64 -4.06 -21.27 -1.79
C GLN A 64 -3.92 -19.78 -2.16
N MET A 65 -4.17 -18.89 -1.20
CA MET A 65 -4.01 -17.45 -1.32
C MET A 65 -2.77 -17.03 -0.54
N ALA A 66 -1.78 -16.47 -1.20
CA ALA A 66 -0.59 -15.91 -0.57
C ALA A 66 -0.84 -14.46 -0.11
N VAL A 67 -0.02 -13.95 0.81
CA VAL A 67 -0.12 -12.56 1.27
C VAL A 67 0.96 -11.72 0.60
N SER A 68 0.55 -10.64 -0.06
CA SER A 68 1.48 -9.70 -0.72
C SER A 68 2.11 -8.73 0.27
N ALA A 69 1.32 -8.21 1.21
CA ALA A 69 1.77 -7.31 2.27
C ALA A 69 0.79 -7.29 3.45
N ILE A 70 1.28 -6.90 4.61
CA ILE A 70 0.45 -6.49 5.74
C ILE A 70 0.23 -4.98 5.66
N ALA A 71 -1.01 -4.55 5.37
CA ALA A 71 -1.40 -3.15 5.33
C ALA A 71 -1.61 -2.59 6.74
N SER A 72 -0.51 -2.40 7.47
CA SER A 72 -0.52 -1.98 8.86
C SER A 72 -0.87 -0.49 9.02
N PRO A 73 -1.39 -0.06 10.19
CA PRO A 73 -1.60 1.34 10.51
C PRO A 73 -0.36 2.04 11.09
N ILE A 74 0.82 1.41 11.08
CA ILE A 74 2.05 1.97 11.66
C ILE A 74 2.36 3.32 11.00
N GLY A 75 2.58 4.33 11.83
CA GLY A 75 2.81 5.71 11.38
C GLY A 75 1.54 6.52 11.10
N LYS A 76 0.32 5.94 11.19
CA LYS A 76 -0.95 6.70 11.23
C LYS A 76 -1.27 7.17 12.66
N VAL A 77 -0.30 7.78 13.30
CA VAL A 77 -0.41 8.35 14.65
C VAL A 77 0.30 9.71 14.69
N ASP A 78 -0.04 10.55 15.66
CA ASP A 78 0.63 11.84 15.83
C ASP A 78 2.11 11.65 16.19
N VAL A 79 2.98 12.39 15.51
CA VAL A 79 4.44 12.36 15.73
C VAL A 79 4.84 12.73 17.16
N ALA A 80 4.01 13.44 17.91
CA ALA A 80 4.27 13.78 19.30
C ALA A 80 4.13 12.61 20.28
N LEU A 81 3.48 11.49 19.88
CA LEU A 81 3.37 10.30 20.73
C LEU A 81 4.74 9.63 20.92
N ASP A 82 4.88 8.85 21.99
CA ASP A 82 6.11 8.09 22.24
C ASP A 82 6.45 7.14 21.07
N ALA A 83 7.65 7.28 20.52
CA ALA A 83 8.13 6.44 19.42
C ALA A 83 8.14 4.94 19.77
N HIS A 84 8.33 4.58 21.04
CA HIS A 84 8.36 3.18 21.47
C HIS A 84 7.02 2.47 21.30
N LEU A 85 5.91 3.21 21.25
CA LEU A 85 4.58 2.63 20.96
C LEU A 85 4.53 2.02 19.56
N GLU A 86 5.03 2.76 18.55
CA GLU A 86 5.07 2.26 17.17
C GLU A 86 6.12 1.15 16.98
N VAL A 87 7.24 1.20 17.71
CA VAL A 87 8.22 0.09 17.72
C VAL A 87 7.59 -1.18 18.31
N ALA A 88 6.84 -1.06 19.41
CA ALA A 88 6.14 -2.21 20.00
C ALA A 88 5.06 -2.77 19.06
N ARG A 89 4.31 -1.87 18.38
CA ARG A 89 3.33 -2.25 17.37
C ARG A 89 3.99 -2.95 16.19
N LEU A 90 5.12 -2.45 15.70
CA LEU A 90 5.87 -3.08 14.61
C LEU A 90 6.34 -4.49 14.99
N ARG A 91 6.85 -4.72 16.21
CA ARG A 91 7.21 -6.06 16.68
C ARG A 91 6.04 -7.04 16.61
N ARG A 92 4.84 -6.58 16.96
CA ARG A 92 3.62 -7.39 16.84
C ARG A 92 3.30 -7.68 15.36
N ILE A 93 3.31 -6.66 14.51
CA ILE A 93 3.02 -6.79 13.07
C ILE A 93 4.03 -7.68 12.37
N ILE A 94 5.31 -7.66 12.77
CA ILE A 94 6.33 -8.57 12.24
C ILE A 94 5.97 -10.05 12.55
N ARG A 95 5.49 -10.34 13.76
CA ARG A 95 5.01 -11.71 14.07
C ARG A 95 3.83 -12.11 13.18
N VAL A 96 2.90 -11.20 12.94
CA VAL A 96 1.78 -11.43 12.01
C VAL A 96 2.30 -11.66 10.58
N ALA A 97 3.23 -10.85 10.10
CA ALA A 97 3.83 -10.98 8.78
C ALA A 97 4.53 -12.33 8.61
N HIS A 98 5.28 -12.79 9.61
CA HIS A 98 5.90 -14.12 9.61
C HIS A 98 4.85 -15.24 9.61
N ALA A 99 3.79 -15.13 10.42
CA ALA A 99 2.72 -16.13 10.48
C ALA A 99 1.95 -16.21 9.13
N LEU A 100 1.79 -15.08 8.43
CA LEU A 100 1.15 -14.99 7.12
C LEU A 100 2.15 -15.12 5.94
N GLN A 101 3.42 -15.41 6.22
CA GLN A 101 4.47 -15.70 5.24
C GLN A 101 4.72 -14.58 4.21
N THR A 102 4.68 -13.32 4.64
CA THR A 102 5.06 -12.17 3.80
C THR A 102 6.17 -11.36 4.47
N PRO A 103 7.18 -10.89 3.71
CA PRO A 103 8.18 -9.98 4.23
C PRO A 103 7.71 -8.52 4.23
N ASN A 104 6.60 -8.19 3.58
CA ASN A 104 6.20 -6.82 3.28
C ASN A 104 5.23 -6.29 4.32
N ILE A 105 5.54 -5.12 4.88
CA ILE A 105 4.68 -4.41 5.85
C ILE A 105 4.54 -2.96 5.40
N ARG A 106 3.32 -2.55 5.04
CA ARG A 106 3.05 -1.14 4.73
C ARG A 106 3.08 -0.28 5.99
N VAL A 107 3.67 0.91 5.86
CA VAL A 107 3.81 1.90 6.94
C VAL A 107 3.59 3.32 6.40
N PHE A 108 3.41 4.29 7.31
CA PHE A 108 3.26 5.72 7.04
C PHE A 108 4.30 6.53 7.81
N SER A 109 4.33 7.86 7.60
CA SER A 109 5.35 8.75 8.16
C SER A 109 4.78 9.82 9.10
N PHE A 110 3.83 9.44 9.90
CA PHE A 110 3.24 10.17 11.03
C PHE A 110 2.39 11.39 10.69
N PHE A 111 1.29 11.51 11.38
CA PHE A 111 0.47 12.72 11.41
C PHE A 111 1.11 13.80 12.30
N ARG A 112 0.63 15.02 12.16
CA ARG A 112 0.97 16.19 13.00
C ARG A 112 -0.29 16.92 13.43
N ALA A 113 -0.20 17.64 14.54
CA ALA A 113 -1.28 18.54 14.94
C ALA A 113 -1.45 19.67 13.89
N ALA A 114 -2.67 20.12 13.65
CA ALA A 114 -3.02 21.07 12.60
C ALA A 114 -2.24 22.40 12.64
N HIS A 115 -1.81 22.83 13.83
CA HIS A 115 -1.04 24.07 14.02
C HIS A 115 0.47 23.89 13.87
N VAL A 116 0.95 22.66 13.65
CA VAL A 116 2.36 22.32 13.49
C VAL A 116 2.69 22.24 12.01
N THR A 117 3.77 22.86 11.54
CA THR A 117 4.18 22.79 10.13
C THR A 117 4.81 21.44 9.82
N VAL A 118 4.68 20.98 8.58
CA VAL A 118 5.23 19.70 8.15
C VAL A 118 6.77 19.69 8.23
N GLU A 119 7.41 20.82 7.97
CA GLU A 119 8.86 20.98 8.03
C GLU A 119 9.39 20.83 9.46
N SER A 120 8.63 21.31 10.45
CA SER A 120 9.06 21.27 11.85
C SER A 120 9.09 19.88 12.46
N ILE A 121 8.36 18.91 11.87
CA ILE A 121 8.35 17.52 12.37
C ILE A 121 9.37 16.63 11.66
N ARG A 122 10.05 17.14 10.62
CA ARG A 122 10.97 16.37 9.79
C ARG A 122 11.95 15.51 10.58
N ASP A 123 12.70 16.12 11.47
CA ASP A 123 13.76 15.43 12.21
C ASP A 123 13.22 14.34 13.14
N ASP A 124 12.06 14.57 13.73
CA ASP A 124 11.40 13.57 14.56
C ASP A 124 10.85 12.40 13.73
N VAL A 125 10.30 12.68 12.55
CA VAL A 125 9.89 11.65 11.59
C VAL A 125 11.11 10.80 11.19
N MET A 126 12.23 11.44 10.79
CA MET A 126 13.42 10.70 10.38
C MET A 126 13.98 9.80 11.49
N LYS A 127 14.03 10.28 12.73
CA LYS A 127 14.46 9.46 13.89
C LYS A 127 13.55 8.25 14.08
N ARG A 128 12.23 8.43 14.02
CA ARG A 128 11.24 7.37 14.19
C ARG A 128 11.33 6.34 13.07
N MET A 129 11.37 6.82 11.83
CA MET A 129 11.47 5.93 10.66
C MET A 129 12.77 5.11 10.68
N ARG A 130 13.89 5.67 11.15
CA ARG A 130 15.13 4.90 11.35
C ARG A 130 14.95 3.80 12.40
N LEU A 131 14.33 4.10 13.55
CA LEU A 131 14.05 3.07 14.57
C LEU A 131 13.21 1.91 14.02
N LEU A 132 12.20 2.22 13.21
CA LEU A 132 11.36 1.22 12.57
C LEU A 132 12.15 0.43 11.51
N ALA A 133 12.91 1.12 10.67
CA ALA A 133 13.71 0.49 9.60
C ALA A 133 14.83 -0.40 10.16
N ASP A 134 15.52 0.03 11.23
CA ASP A 134 16.53 -0.77 11.92
C ASP A 134 15.94 -2.06 12.51
N LEU A 135 14.71 -1.99 13.04
CA LEU A 135 14.00 -3.18 13.52
C LEU A 135 13.64 -4.10 12.36
N ALA A 136 13.08 -3.55 11.29
CA ALA A 136 12.70 -4.31 10.10
C ALA A 136 13.90 -5.04 9.46
N GLU A 137 15.04 -4.36 9.36
CA GLU A 137 16.27 -4.94 8.81
C GLU A 137 16.76 -6.12 9.65
N ARG A 138 16.74 -6.00 10.99
CA ARG A 138 17.12 -7.12 11.89
C ARG A 138 16.17 -8.31 11.81
N GLU A 139 14.90 -8.07 11.55
CA GLU A 139 13.86 -9.11 11.50
C GLU A 139 13.62 -9.65 10.06
N GLY A 140 14.37 -9.14 9.08
CA GLY A 140 14.29 -9.60 7.69
C GLY A 140 12.98 -9.24 6.97
N VAL A 141 12.33 -8.13 7.35
CA VAL A 141 11.12 -7.61 6.70
C VAL A 141 11.40 -6.30 5.98
N VAL A 142 10.53 -5.94 5.05
CA VAL A 142 10.59 -4.69 4.27
C VAL A 142 9.42 -3.80 4.66
N LEU A 143 9.71 -2.59 5.09
CA LEU A 143 8.72 -1.54 5.29
C LEU A 143 8.42 -0.86 3.96
N LEU A 144 7.18 -0.91 3.55
CA LEU A 144 6.66 -0.26 2.35
C LEU A 144 6.02 1.07 2.78
N HIS A 145 6.73 2.18 2.63
CA HIS A 145 6.16 3.49 2.91
C HIS A 145 5.16 3.85 1.80
N GLU A 146 3.90 4.01 2.17
CA GLU A 146 2.86 4.56 1.31
C GLU A 146 2.83 6.08 1.47
N ASN A 147 2.85 6.80 0.35
CA ASN A 147 2.56 8.23 0.36
C ASN A 147 1.08 8.46 0.68
N GLU A 148 0.80 9.38 1.61
CA GLU A 148 -0.56 9.64 2.09
C GLU A 148 -0.68 11.12 2.47
N LYS A 149 -1.87 11.70 2.37
CA LYS A 149 -2.13 13.07 2.85
C LYS A 149 -1.98 13.16 4.37
N ASP A 150 -1.70 14.35 4.83
CA ASP A 150 -1.60 14.73 6.26
C ASP A 150 -0.43 14.11 7.04
N ILE A 151 0.39 13.25 6.42
CA ILE A 151 1.65 12.75 6.99
C ILE A 151 2.85 13.50 6.41
N TYR A 152 4.08 13.22 6.92
CA TYR A 152 5.28 13.86 6.38
C TYR A 152 5.50 13.52 4.90
N GLY A 153 5.44 12.24 4.55
CA GLY A 153 5.68 11.73 3.20
C GLY A 153 4.44 11.79 2.30
N ASP A 154 3.91 12.97 2.08
CA ASP A 154 2.72 13.22 1.26
C ASP A 154 3.05 13.66 -0.17
N THR A 155 4.13 14.45 -0.37
CA THR A 155 4.57 14.87 -1.71
C THR A 155 5.78 14.09 -2.20
N PRO A 156 6.03 14.03 -3.52
CA PRO A 156 7.20 13.33 -4.07
C PRO A 156 8.52 13.78 -3.46
N GLU A 157 8.69 15.08 -3.18
CA GLU A 157 9.90 15.64 -2.60
C GLU A 157 10.11 15.15 -1.16
N ARG A 158 9.05 15.13 -0.34
CA ARG A 158 9.13 14.67 1.05
C ARG A 158 9.27 13.16 1.16
N VAL A 159 8.66 12.41 0.25
CA VAL A 159 8.88 10.95 0.13
C VAL A 159 10.34 10.66 -0.22
N LEU A 160 10.94 11.40 -1.16
CA LEU A 160 12.36 11.26 -1.51
C LEU A 160 13.25 11.58 -0.32
N ASP A 161 13.03 12.73 0.34
CA ASP A 161 13.78 13.13 1.54
C ASP A 161 13.70 12.06 2.64
N LEU A 162 12.51 11.44 2.82
CA LEU A 162 12.31 10.37 3.79
C LEU A 162 13.21 9.16 3.50
N VAL A 163 13.14 8.61 2.29
CA VAL A 163 13.86 7.37 1.97
C VAL A 163 15.37 7.58 1.91
N GLU A 164 15.83 8.74 1.41
CA GLU A 164 17.24 9.09 1.36
C GLU A 164 17.80 9.37 2.75
N SER A 165 17.08 10.15 3.57
CA SER A 165 17.52 10.47 4.94
C SER A 165 17.56 9.24 5.84
N VAL A 166 16.61 8.31 5.73
CA VAL A 166 16.61 7.05 6.48
C VAL A 166 17.72 6.13 5.96
N GLY A 167 17.87 6.00 4.65
CA GLY A 167 18.99 5.31 4.00
C GLY A 167 19.04 3.79 4.26
N SER A 168 17.93 3.15 4.68
CA SER A 168 17.90 1.72 4.98
C SER A 168 17.44 0.89 3.79
N PRO A 169 18.04 -0.27 3.51
CA PRO A 169 17.55 -1.22 2.52
C PRO A 169 16.19 -1.83 2.91
N ALA A 170 15.80 -1.78 4.18
CA ALA A 170 14.51 -2.26 4.66
C ALA A 170 13.37 -1.24 4.52
N LEU A 171 13.63 -0.02 4.05
CA LEU A 171 12.60 0.97 3.73
C LEU A 171 12.50 1.16 2.21
N ARG A 172 11.33 0.87 1.66
CA ARG A 172 11.01 0.99 0.24
C ARG A 172 9.66 1.68 0.08
N LEU A 173 9.22 1.91 -1.16
CA LEU A 173 7.98 2.63 -1.44
C LEU A 173 6.88 1.70 -1.96
N ALA A 174 5.68 1.87 -1.39
CA ALA A 174 4.42 1.55 -2.01
C ALA A 174 3.89 2.84 -2.65
N TRP A 175 3.79 2.85 -3.96
CA TRP A 175 3.35 4.01 -4.73
C TRP A 175 1.84 4.06 -4.81
N ASP A 176 1.23 5.16 -4.41
CA ASP A 176 -0.20 5.46 -4.58
C ASP A 176 -0.37 6.75 -5.39
N SER A 177 -0.90 6.64 -6.60
CA SER A 177 -1.13 7.81 -7.47
C SER A 177 -2.23 8.72 -6.95
N ALA A 178 -3.33 8.17 -6.43
CA ALA A 178 -4.46 8.97 -5.95
C ALA A 178 -4.07 9.85 -4.77
N ASN A 179 -3.29 9.32 -3.84
CA ASN A 179 -2.84 10.07 -2.66
C ASN A 179 -1.93 11.24 -3.06
N PHE A 180 -1.11 11.11 -4.11
CA PHE A 180 -0.36 12.23 -4.66
C PHE A 180 -1.28 13.28 -5.30
N VAL A 181 -2.29 12.86 -6.08
CA VAL A 181 -3.28 13.78 -6.66
C VAL A 181 -3.99 14.57 -5.57
N GLN A 182 -4.39 13.93 -4.47
CA GLN A 182 -5.11 14.56 -3.36
C GLN A 182 -4.30 15.65 -2.63
N VAL A 183 -2.98 15.67 -2.78
CA VAL A 183 -2.11 16.74 -2.26
C VAL A 183 -1.63 17.70 -3.36
N GLY A 184 -2.23 17.62 -4.55
CA GLY A 184 -1.98 18.53 -5.67
C GLY A 184 -0.71 18.23 -6.47
N ALA A 185 -0.08 17.07 -6.29
CA ALA A 185 1.05 16.63 -7.11
C ALA A 185 0.56 15.91 -8.37
N ARG A 186 1.39 15.95 -9.42
CA ARG A 186 1.23 15.14 -10.63
C ARG A 186 2.14 13.92 -10.50
N PRO A 187 1.61 12.73 -10.21
CA PRO A 187 2.41 11.61 -9.72
C PRO A 187 3.58 11.25 -10.64
N PHE A 188 3.30 11.01 -11.92
CA PHE A 188 4.33 10.67 -12.89
C PHE A 188 5.28 11.83 -13.16
N THR A 189 4.72 13.00 -13.47
CA THR A 189 5.48 14.18 -13.89
C THR A 189 6.41 14.69 -12.80
N ASP A 190 5.93 14.78 -11.56
CA ASP A 190 6.68 15.39 -10.46
C ASP A 190 7.53 14.37 -9.68
N GLY A 191 7.10 13.07 -9.66
CA GLY A 191 7.62 12.06 -8.74
C GLY A 191 8.34 10.88 -9.36
N TYR A 192 7.89 10.34 -10.50
CA TYR A 192 8.33 9.03 -10.97
C TYR A 192 9.85 8.87 -11.08
N THR A 193 10.51 9.75 -11.81
CA THR A 193 11.96 9.65 -12.03
C THR A 193 12.76 9.69 -10.73
N LYS A 194 12.32 10.48 -9.75
CA LYS A 194 12.99 10.62 -8.44
C LYS A 194 12.78 9.38 -7.58
N LEU A 195 11.56 8.84 -7.57
CA LEU A 195 11.12 7.80 -6.63
C LEU A 195 11.27 6.39 -7.19
N ARG A 196 11.43 6.24 -8.53
CA ARG A 196 11.54 4.94 -9.19
C ARG A 196 12.58 3.99 -8.57
N PRO A 197 13.80 4.45 -8.14
CA PRO A 197 14.78 3.57 -7.52
C PRO A 197 14.33 2.91 -6.21
N TYR A 198 13.33 3.50 -5.53
CA TYR A 198 12.82 3.04 -4.25
C TYR A 198 11.47 2.31 -4.36
N LEU A 199 10.79 2.45 -5.52
CA LEU A 199 9.46 1.88 -5.78
C LEU A 199 9.56 0.37 -6.02
N VAL A 200 8.95 -0.41 -5.12
CA VAL A 200 8.91 -1.88 -5.21
C VAL A 200 7.50 -2.46 -5.13
N TYR A 201 6.50 -1.62 -4.86
CA TYR A 201 5.12 -2.02 -4.68
C TYR A 201 4.19 -0.94 -5.27
N LEU A 202 3.16 -1.34 -6.02
CA LEU A 202 2.19 -0.43 -6.60
C LEU A 202 0.82 -0.66 -5.95
N GLN A 203 0.25 0.40 -5.38
CA GLN A 203 -1.15 0.45 -4.99
C GLN A 203 -1.94 1.11 -6.13
N VAL A 204 -2.99 0.42 -6.57
CA VAL A 204 -3.77 0.82 -7.74
C VAL A 204 -5.00 1.57 -7.27
N LYS A 205 -4.90 2.89 -7.30
CA LYS A 205 -5.95 3.83 -6.94
C LYS A 205 -5.78 5.08 -7.79
N ASP A 206 -6.88 5.70 -8.21
CA ASP A 206 -6.87 6.94 -8.99
C ASP A 206 -7.81 7.97 -8.37
N ALA A 207 -7.58 9.25 -8.64
CA ALA A 207 -8.40 10.33 -8.11
C ALA A 207 -8.48 11.51 -9.07
N VAL A 208 -9.56 12.27 -8.94
CA VAL A 208 -9.80 13.51 -9.70
C VAL A 208 -9.20 14.69 -8.93
N ALA A 209 -8.27 15.43 -9.53
CA ALA A 209 -7.57 16.54 -8.88
C ALA A 209 -8.49 17.68 -8.42
N ALA A 210 -9.56 17.96 -9.17
CA ALA A 210 -10.47 19.03 -8.85
C ALA A 210 -11.31 18.80 -7.58
N THR A 211 -11.60 17.54 -7.24
CA THR A 211 -12.49 17.17 -6.12
C THR A 211 -11.80 16.31 -5.06
N GLY A 212 -10.73 15.62 -5.41
CA GLY A 212 -10.09 14.60 -4.56
C GLY A 212 -10.87 13.28 -4.52
N ASP A 213 -11.96 13.16 -5.29
CA ASP A 213 -12.75 11.93 -5.34
C ASP A 213 -11.96 10.80 -5.98
N VAL A 214 -12.08 9.62 -5.38
CA VAL A 214 -11.45 8.41 -5.91
C VAL A 214 -12.32 7.83 -7.03
N VAL A 215 -11.67 7.40 -8.11
CA VAL A 215 -12.29 6.86 -9.32
C VAL A 215 -11.57 5.59 -9.76
N PRO A 216 -12.16 4.77 -10.65
CA PRO A 216 -11.47 3.62 -11.23
C PRO A 216 -10.15 4.01 -11.90
N ALA A 217 -9.20 3.09 -11.91
CA ALA A 217 -7.86 3.30 -12.47
C ALA A 217 -7.92 3.78 -13.93
N GLY A 218 -7.29 4.92 -14.21
CA GLY A 218 -7.25 5.57 -15.52
C GLY A 218 -8.38 6.56 -15.81
N GLU A 219 -9.33 6.74 -14.91
CA GLU A 219 -10.43 7.71 -15.03
C GLU A 219 -10.13 9.01 -14.29
N GLY A 220 -9.03 9.08 -13.53
CA GLY A 220 -8.60 10.25 -12.78
C GLY A 220 -7.37 10.94 -13.36
N ASP A 221 -6.78 11.79 -12.53
CA ASP A 221 -5.61 12.62 -12.84
C ASP A 221 -4.30 12.01 -12.29
N GLY A 222 -4.32 10.73 -11.83
CA GLY A 222 -3.18 10.02 -11.24
C GLY A 222 -2.06 9.65 -12.22
N GLU A 223 -2.14 10.07 -13.49
CA GLU A 223 -1.17 9.78 -14.55
C GLU A 223 -0.81 8.28 -14.64
N LEU A 224 -1.77 7.39 -14.30
CA LEU A 224 -1.54 5.95 -14.20
C LEU A 224 -1.01 5.35 -15.49
N ARG A 225 -1.56 5.70 -16.65
CA ARG A 225 -1.08 5.19 -17.93
C ARG A 225 0.40 5.47 -18.15
N ALA A 226 0.87 6.66 -17.83
CA ALA A 226 2.27 7.05 -17.95
C ALA A 226 3.15 6.26 -16.95
N THR A 227 2.71 6.21 -15.69
CA THR A 227 3.39 5.46 -14.61
C THR A 227 3.51 3.97 -14.95
N LEU A 228 2.43 3.32 -15.36
CA LEU A 228 2.41 1.89 -15.70
C LEU A 228 3.27 1.59 -16.93
N THR A 229 3.23 2.47 -17.95
CA THR A 229 4.07 2.34 -19.16
C THR A 229 5.55 2.39 -18.78
N ALA A 230 5.95 3.37 -17.96
CA ALA A 230 7.34 3.51 -17.53
C ALA A 230 7.78 2.34 -16.63
N LEU A 231 6.93 1.88 -15.71
CA LEU A 231 7.20 0.68 -14.90
C LEU A 231 7.44 -0.56 -15.76
N ARG A 232 6.63 -0.78 -16.80
CA ARG A 232 6.84 -1.87 -17.77
C ARG A 232 8.19 -1.72 -18.46
N ASP A 233 8.51 -0.53 -18.94
CA ASP A 233 9.75 -0.26 -19.70
C ASP A 233 11.00 -0.37 -18.82
N ASP A 234 10.86 -0.06 -17.53
CA ASP A 234 11.89 -0.24 -16.48
C ASP A 234 12.00 -1.69 -15.98
N GLY A 235 11.19 -2.61 -16.51
CA GLY A 235 11.24 -4.03 -16.14
C GLY A 235 10.68 -4.34 -14.75
N TYR A 236 9.70 -3.56 -14.27
CA TYR A 236 9.02 -3.86 -13.01
C TYR A 236 8.34 -5.22 -13.04
N THR A 237 8.49 -5.99 -11.97
CA THR A 237 7.90 -7.34 -11.82
C THR A 237 7.24 -7.54 -10.45
N GLY A 238 7.05 -6.46 -9.70
CA GLY A 238 6.49 -6.46 -8.35
C GLY A 238 4.98 -6.67 -8.29
N PHE A 239 4.41 -6.33 -7.15
CA PHE A 239 2.98 -6.38 -6.92
C PHE A 239 2.26 -5.16 -7.48
N ALA A 240 1.06 -5.40 -8.02
CA ALA A 240 0.06 -4.38 -8.27
C ALA A 240 -1.18 -4.74 -7.41
N SER A 241 -1.42 -3.97 -6.38
CA SER A 241 -2.46 -4.21 -5.38
C SER A 241 -3.61 -3.24 -5.55
N LEU A 242 -4.82 -3.76 -5.76
CA LEU A 242 -6.02 -2.96 -5.95
C LEU A 242 -6.49 -2.37 -4.60
N GLU A 243 -6.63 -1.06 -4.52
CA GLU A 243 -7.17 -0.31 -3.38
C GLU A 243 -8.19 0.75 -3.86
N PRO A 244 -9.33 0.34 -4.42
CA PRO A 244 -10.16 1.24 -5.23
C PRO A 244 -10.97 2.29 -4.45
N HIS A 245 -11.30 2.11 -3.18
CA HIS A 245 -12.05 3.07 -2.33
C HIS A 245 -13.32 3.65 -3.00
N LEU A 246 -14.09 2.87 -3.77
CA LEU A 246 -15.19 3.37 -4.63
C LEU A 246 -16.54 3.48 -3.92
N ALA A 247 -16.65 3.09 -2.65
CA ALA A 247 -17.86 3.26 -1.85
C ALA A 247 -17.62 4.23 -0.68
N ALA A 248 -18.67 4.46 0.11
CA ALA A 248 -18.57 5.32 1.29
C ALA A 248 -17.47 4.85 2.25
N GLN A 249 -16.79 5.81 2.90
CA GLN A 249 -15.72 5.53 3.84
C GLN A 249 -16.17 4.55 4.94
N HIS A 250 -15.36 3.53 5.17
CA HIS A 250 -15.54 2.57 6.24
C HIS A 250 -14.61 2.89 7.42
N ALA A 251 -14.99 2.49 8.64
CA ALA A 251 -14.22 2.78 9.86
C ALA A 251 -12.75 2.28 9.84
N LEU A 252 -12.44 1.28 9.01
CA LEU A 252 -11.10 0.68 8.89
C LEU A 252 -10.31 1.20 7.69
N GLY A 253 -10.86 2.10 6.88
CA GLY A 253 -10.25 2.63 5.67
C GLY A 253 -11.25 2.70 4.52
N GLY A 254 -10.78 2.64 3.27
CA GLY A 254 -11.64 2.58 2.10
C GLY A 254 -12.45 1.29 2.01
N PHE A 255 -13.55 1.36 1.31
CA PHE A 255 -14.42 0.24 1.03
C PHE A 255 -15.00 0.37 -0.39
N SER A 256 -15.28 -0.74 -1.04
CA SER A 256 -15.86 -0.79 -2.39
C SER A 256 -17.02 -1.76 -2.49
N GLY A 257 -16.98 -2.86 -1.76
CA GLY A 257 -17.85 -4.01 -1.96
C GLY A 257 -17.49 -4.82 -3.22
N PRO A 258 -17.99 -6.04 -3.36
CA PRO A 258 -17.57 -6.96 -4.43
C PRO A 258 -17.80 -6.41 -5.84
N THR A 259 -18.91 -5.70 -6.07
CA THR A 259 -19.26 -5.17 -7.40
C THR A 259 -18.32 -4.07 -7.84
N ALA A 260 -18.16 -3.01 -7.04
CA ALA A 260 -17.31 -1.88 -7.39
C ALA A 260 -15.83 -2.28 -7.40
N PHE A 261 -15.40 -3.20 -6.51
CA PHE A 261 -14.06 -3.77 -6.56
C PHE A 261 -13.81 -4.52 -7.89
N GLY A 262 -14.81 -5.26 -8.38
CA GLY A 262 -14.75 -5.92 -9.69
C GLY A 262 -14.70 -4.93 -10.86
N GLU A 263 -15.38 -3.78 -10.76
CA GLU A 263 -15.30 -2.69 -11.75
C GLU A 263 -13.88 -2.09 -11.78
N ALA A 264 -13.31 -1.77 -10.63
CA ALA A 264 -11.95 -1.28 -10.52
C ALA A 264 -10.92 -2.27 -11.09
N ALA A 265 -11.08 -3.55 -10.82
CA ALA A 265 -10.21 -4.60 -11.37
C ALA A 265 -10.27 -4.65 -12.89
N ARG A 266 -11.45 -4.52 -13.50
CA ARG A 266 -11.61 -4.46 -14.96
C ARG A 266 -10.99 -3.21 -15.58
N ALA A 267 -11.15 -2.05 -14.93
CA ALA A 267 -10.53 -0.81 -15.39
C ALA A 267 -9.00 -0.92 -15.38
N PHE A 268 -8.42 -1.48 -14.32
CA PHE A 268 -6.99 -1.74 -14.26
C PHE A 268 -6.52 -2.75 -15.31
N ALA A 269 -7.25 -3.86 -15.49
CA ALA A 269 -6.93 -4.85 -16.52
C ALA A 269 -6.93 -4.25 -17.93
N ALA A 270 -7.87 -3.37 -18.24
CA ALA A 270 -7.90 -2.66 -19.53
C ALA A 270 -6.65 -1.79 -19.75
N LEU A 271 -6.18 -1.08 -18.71
CA LEU A 271 -4.93 -0.32 -18.79
C LEU A 271 -3.71 -1.22 -19.03
N LEU A 272 -3.66 -2.39 -18.37
CA LEU A 272 -2.57 -3.34 -18.56
C LEU A 272 -2.56 -3.93 -19.96
N ASP A 273 -3.74 -4.27 -20.52
CA ASP A 273 -3.89 -4.76 -21.89
C ASP A 273 -3.38 -3.73 -22.91
N GLU A 274 -3.72 -2.46 -22.74
CA GLU A 274 -3.27 -1.38 -23.61
C GLU A 274 -1.75 -1.24 -23.65
N ILE A 275 -1.08 -1.46 -22.53
CA ILE A 275 0.39 -1.37 -22.44
C ILE A 275 1.10 -2.72 -22.66
N GLY A 276 0.37 -3.82 -22.86
CA GLY A 276 0.93 -5.15 -23.11
C GLY A 276 1.58 -5.80 -21.88
N VAL A 277 1.03 -5.55 -20.68
CA VAL A 277 1.42 -6.20 -19.42
C VAL A 277 0.37 -7.24 -19.05
N THR A 278 0.81 -8.40 -18.54
CA THR A 278 -0.08 -9.45 -18.01
C THR A 278 0.00 -9.51 -16.50
N THR A 279 -1.00 -10.10 -15.86
CA THR A 279 -0.96 -10.43 -14.42
C THR A 279 -0.80 -11.93 -14.19
N LYS A 280 -0.22 -12.29 -13.04
CA LYS A 280 -0.04 -13.68 -12.57
C LYS A 280 -0.40 -13.79 -11.10
#